data_7d0f50dc9fd4b58a7c795e3d30185031
#
_entry.id   7d0f50dc9fd4b58a7c795e3d30185031
#
_cell.length_a   1.000
_cell.length_b   1.000
_cell.length_c   1.000
_cell.angle_alpha   90.00
_cell.angle_beta   90.00
_cell.angle_gamma   90.00
#
_symmetry.space_group_name_H-M   'P 1'
#
loop_
_entity.id
_entity.type
_entity.pdbx_description
1 polymer ?
#
loop_
_entity_poly.entity_id
_entity_poly.type
_entity_poly.pdbx_seq_one_letter_code
_entity_poly.pdbx_strand_id
1 'polypeptide(L)'
;MAASSEVSGPTSQPVPGPASWEVSGPASGEASGPASGEASQPAPWAASGEVAGRGAPPEAGRSGGLIAVVAALAANLGIAATKFVAFIITGSASMLAESVHSVADCGNQLLLLLGRNRARRDRTQEHPFGFGRERYLYAFMVAVVLFAVGALFSIYEGIHKIRYPEPVHSPVVAFVVLGIAIVMESLSLRTAVRESREQRSGDNWLMFIRRAKAPELPAILLEDMAALAGLFLATVGVALTVITGNEAWDGAGSLAIGLLLGCVAVILAVEMKSLLIGESAGAEVERAIVTALQAGPEVECVIHLRTMHLGPESVLVAAKISVPPSDTAEEVAAGIDAAERRVRAAVPIAKVIYLEPDLYRESRADATDPAIRAVRRSRR
;
A
#
# COMPACT_ATOMS: atom_id res chain seq x y z
N MET A 1 7.23 -42.74 55.66
CA MET A 1 7.74 -41.52 56.32
C MET A 1 7.68 -40.42 55.25
N ALA A 2 6.72 -39.54 55.41
CA ALA A 2 6.42 -38.45 54.53
C ALA A 2 7.28 -37.21 54.88
N ALA A 3 7.71 -36.47 53.90
CA ALA A 3 8.14 -35.10 54.10
C ALA A 3 7.60 -34.26 52.92
N SER A 4 6.53 -33.54 53.26
CA SER A 4 5.94 -32.50 52.41
C SER A 4 6.81 -31.24 52.50
N SER A 5 7.22 -30.67 51.38
CA SER A 5 7.81 -29.32 51.29
C SER A 5 6.81 -28.38 50.63
N GLU A 6 6.23 -27.50 51.42
CA GLU A 6 5.41 -26.37 50.99
C GLU A 6 6.29 -25.34 50.23
N VAL A 7 5.88 -25.00 49.01
CA VAL A 7 6.45 -23.89 48.27
C VAL A 7 5.51 -22.70 48.43
N SER A 8 5.98 -21.69 49.15
CA SER A 8 5.33 -20.39 49.32
C SER A 8 5.39 -19.61 48.01
N GLY A 9 4.23 -19.28 47.42
CA GLY A 9 4.11 -18.38 46.27
C GLY A 9 4.27 -16.89 46.68
N PRO A 10 4.73 -16.02 45.78
CA PRO A 10 4.88 -14.61 46.07
C PRO A 10 3.53 -13.89 46.11
N THR A 11 3.34 -13.10 47.16
CA THR A 11 2.22 -12.17 47.36
C THR A 11 2.14 -11.12 46.29
N SER A 12 1.02 -11.07 45.57
CA SER A 12 0.67 -10.00 44.61
C SER A 12 0.33 -8.71 45.37
N GLN A 13 1.09 -7.65 45.12
CA GLN A 13 0.73 -6.28 45.50
C GLN A 13 -0.37 -5.72 44.57
N PRO A 14 -1.34 -4.96 45.05
CA PRO A 14 -2.38 -4.36 44.24
C PRO A 14 -1.84 -3.15 43.45
N VAL A 15 -2.20 -3.09 42.15
CA VAL A 15 -1.93 -2.00 41.24
C VAL A 15 -2.77 -0.78 41.66
N PRO A 16 -2.20 0.45 41.76
CA PRO A 16 -2.99 1.64 42.05
C PRO A 16 -3.87 2.01 40.85
N GLY A 17 -5.16 2.26 41.11
CA GLY A 17 -6.15 2.68 40.14
C GLY A 17 -5.91 4.13 39.65
N PRO A 18 -6.54 4.52 38.52
CA PRO A 18 -6.32 5.85 37.92
C PRO A 18 -6.89 6.96 38.82
N ALA A 19 -6.08 8.02 38.99
CA ALA A 19 -6.44 9.21 39.72
C ALA A 19 -7.63 9.94 39.05
N SER A 20 -8.71 10.13 39.83
CA SER A 20 -9.85 10.96 39.48
C SER A 20 -9.48 12.43 39.55
N TRP A 21 -9.59 13.16 38.41
CA TRP A 21 -9.47 14.61 38.36
C TRP A 21 -10.81 15.25 38.76
N GLU A 22 -10.89 15.73 40.00
CA GLU A 22 -11.97 16.63 40.38
C GLU A 22 -11.72 18.02 39.84
N VAL A 23 -12.58 18.46 38.93
CA VAL A 23 -12.62 19.83 38.45
C VAL A 23 -13.40 20.68 39.45
N SER A 24 -12.69 21.45 40.28
CA SER A 24 -13.30 22.48 41.12
C SER A 24 -13.77 23.64 40.26
N GLY A 25 -15.08 23.80 40.12
CA GLY A 25 -15.68 24.97 39.47
C GLY A 25 -15.63 26.22 40.39
N PRO A 26 -15.41 27.42 39.86
CA PRO A 26 -15.53 28.64 40.65
C PRO A 26 -17.00 29.10 40.83
N ALA A 27 -17.24 29.70 41.99
CA ALA A 27 -18.51 30.19 42.46
C ALA A 27 -19.16 31.26 41.60
N SER A 28 -20.48 31.23 41.58
CA SER A 28 -21.38 32.23 41.03
C SER A 28 -21.19 33.61 41.64
N GLY A 29 -20.94 34.62 40.80
CA GLY A 29 -21.03 36.03 41.13
C GLY A 29 -21.88 36.74 40.07
N GLU A 30 -23.06 37.20 40.45
CA GLU A 30 -23.93 38.03 39.65
C GLU A 30 -23.30 39.42 39.47
N ALA A 31 -23.25 39.95 38.26
CA ALA A 31 -23.21 41.37 37.98
C ALA A 31 -23.83 41.70 36.62
N SER A 32 -24.89 42.43 36.69
CA SER A 32 -25.68 43.03 35.61
C SER A 32 -24.97 44.19 34.89
N GLY A 33 -25.23 44.32 33.56
CA GLY A 33 -25.08 45.56 32.81
C GLY A 33 -24.69 45.42 31.35
N PRO A 34 -25.29 46.14 30.42
CA PRO A 34 -25.25 45.88 28.98
C PRO A 34 -24.08 46.59 28.31
N ALA A 35 -23.43 45.93 27.35
CA ALA A 35 -22.56 46.61 26.39
C ALA A 35 -22.49 45.85 25.07
N SER A 36 -23.03 46.52 24.07
CA SER A 36 -22.60 46.67 22.68
C SER A 36 -21.66 45.59 22.11
N GLY A 37 -22.13 44.95 21.02
CA GLY A 37 -21.38 44.03 20.21
C GLY A 37 -20.11 44.62 19.60
N GLU A 38 -19.04 43.92 19.89
CA GLU A 38 -17.83 43.91 19.07
C GLU A 38 -17.65 42.51 18.54
N ALA A 39 -17.73 42.37 17.22
CA ALA A 39 -17.46 41.15 16.51
C ALA A 39 -16.01 40.75 16.80
N SER A 40 -15.81 39.63 17.47
CA SER A 40 -14.52 39.04 17.73
C SER A 40 -13.81 38.77 16.40
N GLN A 41 -12.73 39.52 16.14
CA GLN A 41 -11.82 39.22 15.02
C GLN A 41 -11.21 37.82 15.25
N PRO A 42 -11.17 36.95 14.24
CA PRO A 42 -10.47 35.68 14.36
C PRO A 42 -8.97 35.93 14.54
N ALA A 43 -8.35 35.12 15.39
CA ALA A 43 -6.93 35.24 15.73
C ALA A 43 -6.03 35.18 14.48
N PRO A 44 -4.90 35.91 14.44
CA PRO A 44 -4.06 36.07 13.24
C PRO A 44 -3.51 34.78 12.61
N TRP A 45 -3.52 33.65 13.31
CA TRP A 45 -3.04 32.37 12.80
C TRP A 45 -4.03 31.67 11.83
N ALA A 46 -5.29 32.09 11.81
CA ALA A 46 -6.31 31.50 10.91
C ALA A 46 -6.22 32.02 9.45
N ALA A 47 -5.43 33.08 9.20
CA ALA A 47 -5.36 33.74 7.88
C ALA A 47 -4.17 33.35 7.00
N SER A 48 -3.26 32.47 7.45
CA SER A 48 -2.05 32.11 6.68
C SER A 48 -2.19 30.84 5.84
N GLY A 49 -3.41 30.36 5.58
CA GLY A 49 -3.68 29.12 4.82
C GLY A 49 -4.06 29.26 3.35
N GLU A 50 -4.22 30.50 2.85
CA GLU A 50 -4.50 30.72 1.41
C GLU A 50 -3.21 30.95 0.63
N VAL A 51 -2.48 29.88 0.35
CA VAL A 51 -1.49 29.90 -0.74
C VAL A 51 -2.26 29.93 -2.04
N ALA A 52 -2.28 31.11 -2.68
CA ALA A 52 -2.84 31.35 -4.00
C ALA A 52 -2.49 30.21 -4.96
N GLY A 53 -3.49 29.52 -5.43
CA GLY A 53 -3.39 28.51 -6.48
C GLY A 53 -2.79 29.11 -7.73
N ARG A 54 -1.50 28.90 -7.96
CA ARG A 54 -0.95 28.94 -9.32
C ARG A 54 -1.45 27.71 -10.03
N GLY A 55 -2.23 27.94 -11.08
CA GLY A 55 -2.91 26.97 -11.89
C GLY A 55 -2.07 25.72 -12.14
N ALA A 56 -2.62 24.60 -11.75
CA ALA A 56 -2.18 23.31 -12.23
C ALA A 56 -2.24 23.33 -13.78
N PRO A 57 -1.25 22.75 -14.47
CA PRO A 57 -1.34 22.63 -15.92
C PRO A 57 -2.64 21.89 -16.27
N PRO A 58 -3.29 22.23 -17.39
CA PRO A 58 -4.57 21.63 -17.76
C PRO A 58 -4.40 20.11 -17.86
N GLU A 59 -5.21 19.40 -17.07
CA GLU A 59 -5.31 17.94 -17.11
C GLU A 59 -5.90 17.47 -18.45
N ALA A 60 -5.11 17.53 -19.49
CA ALA A 60 -5.37 16.85 -20.76
C ALA A 60 -5.14 15.35 -20.54
N GLY A 61 -6.18 14.63 -20.13
CA GLY A 61 -6.08 13.17 -19.97
C GLY A 61 -7.16 12.51 -19.11
N ARG A 62 -8.05 13.28 -18.46
CA ARG A 62 -9.04 12.70 -17.54
C ARG A 62 -10.09 11.79 -18.20
N SER A 63 -10.51 12.05 -19.43
CA SER A 63 -11.52 11.25 -20.13
C SER A 63 -10.93 10.00 -20.81
N GLY A 64 -9.71 10.08 -21.35
CA GLY A 64 -9.06 8.95 -22.00
C GLY A 64 -8.72 7.79 -21.03
N GLY A 65 -8.29 8.12 -19.80
CA GLY A 65 -7.95 7.11 -18.79
C GLY A 65 -9.15 6.28 -18.32
N LEU A 66 -10.32 6.89 -18.12
CA LEU A 66 -11.51 6.16 -17.67
C LEU A 66 -12.03 5.22 -18.77
N ILE A 67 -12.07 5.67 -20.02
CA ILE A 67 -12.49 4.86 -21.17
C ILE A 67 -11.56 3.66 -21.34
N ALA A 68 -10.24 3.86 -21.23
CA ALA A 68 -9.27 2.77 -21.33
C ALA A 68 -9.47 1.71 -20.24
N VAL A 69 -9.73 2.14 -19.02
CA VAL A 69 -9.98 1.21 -17.88
C VAL A 69 -11.31 0.47 -18.06
N VAL A 70 -12.39 1.16 -18.47
CA VAL A 70 -13.68 0.50 -18.74
C VAL A 70 -13.54 -0.48 -19.90
N ALA A 71 -12.77 -0.15 -20.94
CA ALA A 71 -12.51 -1.05 -22.05
C ALA A 71 -11.71 -2.29 -21.60
N ALA A 72 -10.68 -2.12 -20.76
CA ALA A 72 -9.92 -3.23 -20.19
C ALA A 72 -10.79 -4.13 -19.30
N LEU A 73 -11.61 -3.54 -18.44
CA LEU A 73 -12.55 -4.29 -17.60
C LEU A 73 -13.57 -5.08 -18.45
N ALA A 74 -14.12 -4.46 -19.51
CA ALA A 74 -15.03 -5.14 -20.41
C ALA A 74 -14.36 -6.28 -21.18
N ALA A 75 -13.10 -6.11 -21.60
CA ALA A 75 -12.31 -7.16 -22.25
C ALA A 75 -12.07 -8.34 -21.30
N ASN A 76 -11.66 -8.08 -20.05
CA ASN A 76 -11.44 -9.11 -19.04
C ASN A 76 -12.73 -9.85 -18.68
N LEU A 77 -13.86 -9.16 -18.59
CA LEU A 77 -15.16 -9.79 -18.39
C LEU A 77 -15.55 -10.68 -19.58
N GLY A 78 -15.24 -10.26 -20.81
CA GLY A 78 -15.42 -11.08 -22.02
C GLY A 78 -14.56 -12.35 -21.99
N ILE A 79 -13.31 -12.26 -21.55
CA ILE A 79 -12.41 -13.41 -21.36
C ILE A 79 -12.97 -14.37 -20.28
N ALA A 80 -13.41 -13.83 -19.14
CA ALA A 80 -14.02 -14.62 -18.08
C ALA A 80 -15.25 -15.39 -18.56
N ALA A 81 -16.15 -14.71 -19.30
CA ALA A 81 -17.33 -15.34 -19.89
C ALA A 81 -16.95 -16.44 -20.89
N THR A 82 -15.95 -16.22 -21.75
CA THR A 82 -15.47 -17.20 -22.73
C THR A 82 -14.88 -18.44 -22.03
N LYS A 83 -14.07 -18.27 -20.99
CA LYS A 83 -13.52 -19.35 -20.16
C LYS A 83 -14.64 -20.14 -19.46
N PHE A 84 -15.67 -19.45 -18.96
CA PHE A 84 -16.81 -20.09 -18.33
C PHE A 84 -17.65 -20.92 -19.30
N VAL A 85 -17.91 -20.41 -20.51
CA VAL A 85 -18.57 -21.18 -21.57
C VAL A 85 -17.73 -22.40 -21.96
N ALA A 86 -16.42 -22.25 -22.06
CA ALA A 86 -15.53 -23.38 -22.32
C ALA A 86 -15.60 -24.45 -21.20
N PHE A 87 -15.68 -24.05 -19.92
CA PHE A 87 -15.94 -24.98 -18.82
C PHE A 87 -17.25 -25.73 -19.01
N ILE A 88 -18.35 -25.06 -19.32
CA ILE A 88 -19.65 -25.72 -19.53
C ILE A 88 -19.57 -26.76 -20.66
N ILE A 89 -18.81 -26.49 -21.73
CA ILE A 89 -18.68 -27.40 -22.87
C ILE A 89 -17.74 -28.55 -22.54
N THR A 90 -16.66 -28.32 -21.78
CA THR A 90 -15.58 -29.29 -21.57
C THR A 90 -15.71 -30.07 -20.27
N GLY A 91 -16.37 -29.52 -19.24
CA GLY A 91 -16.39 -30.03 -17.88
C GLY A 91 -15.04 -30.01 -17.17
N SER A 92 -14.05 -29.27 -17.71
CA SER A 92 -12.69 -29.21 -17.13
C SER A 92 -12.66 -28.39 -15.86
N ALA A 93 -12.18 -28.98 -14.74
CA ALA A 93 -11.97 -28.29 -13.48
C ALA A 93 -10.96 -27.14 -13.61
N SER A 94 -9.89 -27.33 -14.39
CA SER A 94 -8.90 -26.31 -14.68
C SER A 94 -9.52 -25.11 -15.43
N MET A 95 -10.46 -25.35 -16.36
CA MET A 95 -11.19 -24.27 -17.05
C MET A 95 -12.12 -23.51 -16.11
N LEU A 96 -12.77 -24.20 -15.16
CA LEU A 96 -13.58 -23.56 -14.13
C LEU A 96 -12.71 -22.69 -13.21
N ALA A 97 -11.58 -23.23 -12.74
CA ALA A 97 -10.64 -22.49 -11.90
C ALA A 97 -10.13 -21.21 -12.60
N GLU A 98 -9.77 -21.31 -13.88
CA GLU A 98 -9.34 -20.17 -14.71
C GLU A 98 -10.47 -19.16 -14.96
N SER A 99 -11.71 -19.61 -15.10
CA SER A 99 -12.87 -18.71 -15.23
C SER A 99 -13.10 -17.92 -13.96
N VAL A 100 -13.09 -18.57 -12.80
CA VAL A 100 -13.25 -17.94 -11.49
C VAL A 100 -12.11 -16.96 -11.22
N HIS A 101 -10.88 -17.31 -11.58
CA HIS A 101 -9.73 -16.41 -11.48
C HIS A 101 -9.94 -15.15 -12.32
N SER A 102 -10.37 -15.27 -13.59
CA SER A 102 -10.62 -14.09 -14.44
C SER A 102 -11.76 -13.20 -13.95
N VAL A 103 -12.77 -13.75 -13.26
CA VAL A 103 -13.80 -12.94 -12.58
C VAL A 103 -13.21 -12.20 -11.39
N ALA A 104 -12.34 -12.87 -10.60
CA ALA A 104 -11.65 -12.22 -9.49
C ALA A 104 -10.76 -11.06 -9.97
N ASP A 105 -10.05 -11.22 -11.10
CA ASP A 105 -9.21 -10.19 -11.73
C ASP A 105 -10.00 -8.94 -12.10
N CYS A 106 -11.22 -9.12 -12.66
CA CYS A 106 -12.14 -8.00 -12.90
C CYS A 106 -12.50 -7.27 -11.60
N GLY A 107 -12.77 -8.01 -10.53
CA GLY A 107 -13.04 -7.47 -9.19
C GLY A 107 -11.82 -6.72 -8.62
N ASN A 108 -10.63 -7.27 -8.79
CA ASN A 108 -9.37 -6.67 -8.35
C ASN A 108 -9.12 -5.33 -9.03
N GLN A 109 -9.27 -5.26 -10.34
CA GLN A 109 -9.14 -4.01 -11.11
C GLN A 109 -10.12 -2.94 -10.64
N LEU A 110 -11.37 -3.33 -10.36
CA LEU A 110 -12.38 -2.41 -9.82
C LEU A 110 -12.01 -1.91 -8.43
N LEU A 111 -11.51 -2.78 -7.55
CA LEU A 111 -11.07 -2.41 -6.20
C LEU A 111 -9.89 -1.45 -6.24
N LEU A 112 -8.88 -1.69 -7.09
CA LEU A 112 -7.73 -0.78 -7.25
C LEU A 112 -8.17 0.61 -7.75
N LEU A 113 -9.10 0.66 -8.68
CA LEU A 113 -9.68 1.93 -9.16
C LEU A 113 -10.44 2.68 -8.08
N LEU A 114 -11.27 1.97 -7.29
CA LEU A 114 -11.99 2.56 -6.17
C LEU A 114 -11.01 3.11 -5.13
N GLY A 115 -9.96 2.37 -4.80
CA GLY A 115 -8.91 2.81 -3.89
C GLY A 115 -8.23 4.09 -4.37
N ARG A 116 -7.86 4.14 -5.66
CA ARG A 116 -7.28 5.34 -6.27
C ARG A 116 -8.20 6.55 -6.23
N ASN A 117 -9.49 6.35 -6.51
CA ASN A 117 -10.47 7.43 -6.47
C ASN A 117 -10.71 7.94 -5.04
N ARG A 118 -10.83 7.02 -4.09
CA ARG A 118 -11.05 7.38 -2.69
C ARG A 118 -9.85 8.09 -2.06
N ALA A 119 -8.64 7.69 -2.41
CA ALA A 119 -7.42 8.33 -1.94
C ALA A 119 -7.25 9.80 -2.37
N ARG A 120 -8.00 10.25 -3.38
CA ARG A 120 -8.00 11.64 -3.89
C ARG A 120 -8.96 12.57 -3.16
N ARG A 121 -9.70 12.07 -2.16
CA ARG A 121 -10.61 12.90 -1.37
C ARG A 121 -9.82 13.93 -0.57
N ASP A 122 -10.44 15.10 -0.41
CA ASP A 122 -9.88 16.16 0.42
C ASP A 122 -9.79 15.73 1.88
N ARG A 123 -8.86 16.36 2.59
CA ARG A 123 -8.68 16.15 4.03
C ARG A 123 -9.92 16.58 4.79
N THR A 124 -10.25 15.85 5.85
CA THR A 124 -11.34 16.18 6.77
C THR A 124 -10.80 16.36 8.19
N GLN A 125 -11.61 16.89 9.10
CA GLN A 125 -11.22 16.96 10.51
C GLN A 125 -10.95 15.58 11.12
N GLU A 126 -11.70 14.55 10.69
CA GLU A 126 -11.50 13.17 11.13
C GLU A 126 -10.25 12.52 10.49
N HIS A 127 -9.89 12.95 9.29
CA HIS A 127 -8.74 12.43 8.52
C HIS A 127 -7.80 13.58 8.12
N PRO A 128 -7.08 14.19 9.07
CA PRO A 128 -6.28 15.38 8.84
C PRO A 128 -5.08 15.14 7.90
N PHE A 129 -4.63 13.92 7.79
CA PHE A 129 -3.57 13.52 6.85
C PHE A 129 -4.10 13.09 5.48
N GLY A 130 -5.44 13.11 5.26
CA GLY A 130 -6.09 12.69 4.03
C GLY A 130 -6.29 11.18 3.92
N PHE A 131 -6.72 10.74 2.74
CA PHE A 131 -7.15 9.37 2.47
C PHE A 131 -6.13 8.56 1.65
N GLY A 132 -4.87 9.00 1.53
CA GLY A 132 -3.86 8.35 0.69
C GLY A 132 -3.65 6.87 1.00
N ARG A 133 -3.85 6.44 2.25
CA ARG A 133 -3.76 5.03 2.69
C ARG A 133 -4.89 4.14 2.19
N GLU A 134 -5.99 4.69 1.70
CA GLU A 134 -7.06 3.87 1.10
C GLU A 134 -6.52 3.04 -0.08
N ARG A 135 -5.53 3.53 -0.85
CA ARG A 135 -4.91 2.74 -1.91
C ARG A 135 -4.29 1.43 -1.39
N TYR A 136 -3.64 1.48 -0.24
CA TYR A 136 -3.07 0.29 0.42
C TYR A 136 -4.13 -0.66 0.95
N LEU A 137 -5.21 -0.09 1.52
CA LEU A 137 -6.36 -0.87 2.00
C LEU A 137 -7.02 -1.64 0.85
N TYR A 138 -7.31 -0.97 -0.25
CA TYR A 138 -7.94 -1.61 -1.40
C TYR A 138 -7.02 -2.65 -2.05
N ALA A 139 -5.71 -2.40 -2.14
CA ALA A 139 -4.76 -3.39 -2.60
C ALA A 139 -4.65 -4.60 -1.65
N PHE A 140 -4.79 -4.40 -0.35
CA PHE A 140 -4.91 -5.50 0.60
C PHE A 140 -6.20 -6.30 0.40
N MET A 141 -7.32 -5.63 0.13
CA MET A 141 -8.59 -6.29 -0.21
C MET A 141 -8.47 -7.14 -1.47
N VAL A 142 -7.74 -6.67 -2.50
CA VAL A 142 -7.42 -7.46 -3.70
C VAL A 142 -6.72 -8.76 -3.32
N ALA A 143 -5.69 -8.71 -2.45
CA ALA A 143 -5.01 -9.92 -2.00
C ALA A 143 -5.96 -10.90 -1.27
N VAL A 144 -6.90 -10.39 -0.46
CA VAL A 144 -7.90 -11.21 0.23
C VAL A 144 -8.88 -11.85 -0.76
N VAL A 145 -9.35 -11.09 -1.77
CA VAL A 145 -10.25 -11.60 -2.80
C VAL A 145 -9.55 -12.67 -3.65
N LEU A 146 -8.31 -12.41 -4.09
CA LEU A 146 -7.50 -13.36 -4.84
C LEU A 146 -7.32 -14.68 -4.07
N PHE A 147 -7.06 -14.59 -2.76
CA PHE A 147 -6.95 -15.76 -1.91
C PHE A 147 -8.29 -16.50 -1.73
N ALA A 148 -9.35 -15.78 -1.33
CA ALA A 148 -10.62 -16.39 -0.96
C ALA A 148 -11.36 -16.95 -2.18
N VAL A 149 -11.40 -16.20 -3.28
CA VAL A 149 -12.15 -16.60 -4.49
C VAL A 149 -11.27 -17.41 -5.44
N GLY A 150 -10.04 -16.96 -5.70
CA GLY A 150 -9.13 -17.64 -6.62
C GLY A 150 -8.53 -18.90 -6.02
N ALA A 151 -7.74 -18.78 -4.95
CA ALA A 151 -6.96 -19.89 -4.41
C ALA A 151 -7.83 -20.97 -3.74
N LEU A 152 -8.68 -20.58 -2.78
CA LEU A 152 -9.49 -21.58 -2.04
C LEU A 152 -10.46 -22.32 -2.95
N PHE A 153 -11.09 -21.61 -3.89
CA PHE A 153 -11.99 -22.23 -4.86
C PHE A 153 -11.23 -23.25 -5.74
N SER A 154 -10.09 -22.85 -6.31
CA SER A 154 -9.30 -23.73 -7.19
C SER A 154 -8.73 -24.94 -6.45
N ILE A 155 -8.34 -24.78 -5.16
CA ILE A 155 -7.91 -25.90 -4.30
C ILE A 155 -9.08 -26.85 -4.05
N TYR A 156 -10.25 -26.31 -3.69
CA TYR A 156 -11.44 -27.13 -3.45
C TYR A 156 -11.82 -27.93 -4.69
N GLU A 157 -11.93 -27.28 -5.84
CA GLU A 157 -12.29 -27.87 -7.11
C GLU A 157 -11.27 -28.93 -7.54
N GLY A 158 -9.97 -28.64 -7.41
CA GLY A 158 -8.90 -29.57 -7.69
C GLY A 158 -8.97 -30.84 -6.84
N ILE A 159 -9.19 -30.70 -5.52
CA ILE A 159 -9.35 -31.85 -4.60
C ILE A 159 -10.61 -32.65 -4.94
N HIS A 160 -11.71 -31.94 -5.24
CA HIS A 160 -12.98 -32.58 -5.60
C HIS A 160 -12.82 -33.43 -6.86
N LYS A 161 -12.23 -32.88 -7.91
CA LYS A 161 -12.02 -33.54 -9.19
C LYS A 161 -11.04 -34.72 -9.09
N ILE A 162 -10.02 -34.65 -8.22
CA ILE A 162 -9.14 -35.80 -7.95
C ILE A 162 -9.90 -36.95 -7.26
N ARG A 163 -10.84 -36.61 -6.34
CA ARG A 163 -11.62 -37.64 -5.61
C ARG A 163 -12.77 -38.21 -6.42
N TYR A 164 -13.38 -37.40 -7.26
CA TYR A 164 -14.51 -37.70 -8.09
C TYR A 164 -14.20 -37.31 -9.54
N PRO A 165 -13.38 -38.11 -10.25
CA PRO A 165 -12.98 -37.79 -11.61
C PRO A 165 -14.18 -37.74 -12.56
N GLU A 166 -14.30 -36.63 -13.27
CA GLU A 166 -15.30 -36.45 -14.33
C GLU A 166 -14.60 -36.23 -15.66
N PRO A 167 -15.06 -36.86 -16.76
CA PRO A 167 -14.40 -36.78 -18.05
C PRO A 167 -14.38 -35.35 -18.59
N VAL A 168 -13.25 -34.95 -19.14
CA VAL A 168 -13.13 -33.68 -19.88
C VAL A 168 -13.76 -33.91 -21.28
N HIS A 169 -14.90 -33.22 -21.50
CA HIS A 169 -15.55 -33.23 -22.80
C HIS A 169 -14.88 -32.23 -23.74
N SER A 170 -14.75 -32.59 -25.01
CA SER A 170 -14.24 -31.68 -26.06
C SER A 170 -12.88 -31.02 -25.74
N PRO A 171 -11.78 -31.78 -25.56
CA PRO A 171 -10.47 -31.22 -25.21
C PRO A 171 -9.95 -30.18 -26.20
N VAL A 172 -10.33 -30.28 -27.48
CA VAL A 172 -9.97 -29.32 -28.51
C VAL A 172 -10.50 -27.92 -28.17
N VAL A 173 -11.73 -27.81 -27.65
CA VAL A 173 -12.30 -26.52 -27.21
C VAL A 173 -11.50 -25.95 -26.06
N ALA A 174 -11.11 -26.80 -25.07
CA ALA A 174 -10.27 -26.38 -23.96
C ALA A 174 -8.93 -25.79 -24.45
N PHE A 175 -8.22 -26.49 -25.33
CA PHE A 175 -6.94 -26.01 -25.89
C PHE A 175 -7.07 -24.72 -26.71
N VAL A 176 -8.12 -24.56 -27.49
CA VAL A 176 -8.35 -23.32 -28.25
C VAL A 176 -8.56 -22.13 -27.32
N VAL A 177 -9.42 -22.30 -26.29
CA VAL A 177 -9.70 -21.23 -25.32
C VAL A 177 -8.47 -20.91 -24.48
N LEU A 178 -7.74 -21.92 -23.98
CA LEU A 178 -6.47 -21.72 -23.26
C LEU A 178 -5.44 -21.01 -24.13
N GLY A 179 -5.33 -21.37 -25.40
CA GLY A 179 -4.42 -20.72 -26.34
C GLY A 179 -4.75 -19.22 -26.55
N ILE A 180 -6.03 -18.90 -26.73
CA ILE A 180 -6.49 -17.50 -26.85
C ILE A 180 -6.20 -16.76 -25.54
N ALA A 181 -6.51 -17.36 -24.39
CA ALA A 181 -6.26 -16.75 -23.07
C ALA A 181 -4.76 -16.49 -22.83
N ILE A 182 -3.86 -17.41 -23.18
CA ILE A 182 -2.40 -17.24 -23.07
C ILE A 182 -1.93 -16.04 -23.93
N VAL A 183 -2.46 -15.87 -25.12
CA VAL A 183 -2.11 -14.72 -25.97
C VAL A 183 -2.57 -13.42 -25.33
N MET A 184 -3.81 -13.35 -24.83
CA MET A 184 -4.36 -12.15 -24.21
C MET A 184 -3.59 -11.78 -22.93
N GLU A 185 -3.36 -12.74 -22.03
CA GLU A 185 -2.59 -12.52 -20.80
C GLU A 185 -1.11 -12.15 -21.09
N SER A 186 -0.53 -12.71 -22.15
CA SER A 186 0.84 -12.33 -22.56
C SER A 186 0.91 -10.87 -23.04
N LEU A 187 -0.13 -10.35 -23.67
CA LEU A 187 -0.23 -8.95 -24.07
C LEU A 187 -0.42 -8.03 -22.85
N SER A 188 -1.25 -8.44 -21.89
CA SER A 188 -1.44 -7.72 -20.62
C SER A 188 -0.11 -7.64 -19.85
N LEU A 189 0.53 -8.78 -19.60
CA LEU A 189 1.82 -8.84 -18.90
C LEU A 189 2.89 -7.99 -19.61
N ARG A 190 2.94 -8.02 -20.95
CA ARG A 190 3.87 -7.18 -21.71
C ARG A 190 3.66 -5.70 -21.41
N THR A 191 2.41 -5.26 -21.32
CA THR A 191 2.07 -3.87 -20.98
C THR A 191 2.48 -3.54 -19.54
N ALA A 192 2.12 -4.39 -18.58
CA ALA A 192 2.51 -4.24 -17.17
C ALA A 192 4.04 -4.19 -16.99
N VAL A 193 4.79 -5.07 -17.69
CA VAL A 193 6.26 -5.07 -17.69
C VAL A 193 6.83 -3.79 -18.29
N ARG A 194 6.23 -3.27 -19.35
CA ARG A 194 6.69 -2.02 -20.00
C ARG A 194 6.53 -0.84 -19.05
N GLU A 195 5.36 -0.67 -18.44
CA GLU A 195 5.10 0.39 -17.46
C GLU A 195 5.99 0.27 -16.23
N SER A 196 6.17 -0.96 -15.72
CA SER A 196 7.04 -1.22 -14.58
C SER A 196 8.52 -0.93 -14.87
N ARG A 197 9.00 -1.12 -16.10
CA ARG A 197 10.38 -0.80 -16.50
C ARG A 197 10.72 0.68 -16.38
N GLU A 198 9.77 1.56 -16.68
CA GLU A 198 9.94 3.01 -16.59
C GLU A 198 10.13 3.45 -15.13
N GLN A 199 9.50 2.75 -14.18
CA GLN A 199 9.57 3.06 -12.74
C GLN A 199 10.68 2.32 -11.99
N ARG A 200 11.24 1.26 -12.56
CA ARG A 200 12.15 0.32 -11.86
C ARG A 200 13.54 0.88 -11.58
N SER A 201 13.99 1.96 -12.21
CA SER A 201 15.31 2.60 -11.98
C SER A 201 16.52 1.66 -11.93
N GLY A 202 16.47 0.50 -12.64
CA GLY A 202 17.58 -0.47 -12.66
C GLY A 202 17.55 -1.56 -11.58
N ASP A 203 16.66 -1.53 -10.62
CA ASP A 203 16.49 -2.57 -9.59
C ASP A 203 16.09 -3.93 -10.20
N ASN A 204 16.40 -5.04 -9.50
CA ASN A 204 15.88 -6.36 -9.83
C ASN A 204 14.36 -6.40 -9.61
N TRP A 205 13.63 -7.25 -10.37
CA TRP A 205 12.17 -7.38 -10.29
C TRP A 205 11.67 -7.65 -8.86
N LEU A 206 12.33 -8.55 -8.12
CA LEU A 206 11.96 -8.83 -6.73
C LEU A 206 12.16 -7.61 -5.83
N MET A 207 13.23 -6.84 -6.05
CA MET A 207 13.51 -5.62 -5.31
C MET A 207 12.50 -4.52 -5.67
N PHE A 208 12.09 -4.41 -6.95
CA PHE A 208 11.04 -3.51 -7.39
C PHE A 208 9.71 -3.80 -6.68
N ILE A 209 9.26 -5.07 -6.66
CA ILE A 209 8.03 -5.47 -5.98
C ILE A 209 8.05 -5.08 -4.50
N ARG A 210 9.16 -5.35 -3.81
CA ARG A 210 9.31 -5.06 -2.37
C ARG A 210 9.49 -3.58 -2.03
N ARG A 211 10.02 -2.77 -2.95
CA ARG A 211 10.29 -1.34 -2.71
C ARG A 211 9.22 -0.42 -3.28
N ALA A 212 8.34 -0.91 -4.12
CA ALA A 212 7.31 -0.11 -4.73
C ALA A 212 6.34 0.44 -3.68
N LYS A 213 6.22 1.76 -3.62
CA LYS A 213 5.30 2.43 -2.69
C LYS A 213 3.91 2.69 -3.32
N ALA A 214 3.79 2.49 -4.63
CA ALA A 214 2.52 2.45 -5.35
C ALA A 214 2.13 0.98 -5.53
N PRO A 215 1.05 0.49 -4.90
CA PRO A 215 0.72 -0.93 -4.84
C PRO A 215 0.21 -1.51 -6.15
N GLU A 216 -0.28 -0.65 -7.05
CA GLU A 216 -1.01 -1.07 -8.25
C GLU A 216 -0.14 -1.85 -9.23
N LEU A 217 1.07 -1.32 -9.56
CA LEU A 217 1.93 -1.98 -10.53
C LEU A 217 2.49 -3.33 -10.08
N PRO A 218 3.02 -3.47 -8.84
CA PRO A 218 3.41 -4.78 -8.33
C PRO A 218 2.25 -5.77 -8.26
N ALA A 219 1.04 -5.32 -7.88
CA ALA A 219 -0.13 -6.18 -7.81
C ALA A 219 -0.50 -6.73 -9.19
N ILE A 220 -0.66 -5.85 -10.20
CA ILE A 220 -0.99 -6.22 -11.58
C ILE A 220 0.10 -7.14 -12.16
N LEU A 221 1.38 -6.82 -11.94
CA LEU A 221 2.48 -7.64 -12.45
C LEU A 221 2.47 -9.05 -11.87
N LEU A 222 2.25 -9.20 -10.56
CA LEU A 222 2.17 -10.51 -9.90
C LEU A 222 0.91 -11.28 -10.33
N GLU A 223 -0.21 -10.60 -10.50
CA GLU A 223 -1.48 -11.15 -10.97
C GLU A 223 -1.35 -11.69 -12.40
N ASP A 224 -0.85 -10.91 -13.35
CA ASP A 224 -0.64 -11.32 -14.75
C ASP A 224 0.36 -12.48 -14.86
N MET A 225 1.43 -12.47 -14.05
CA MET A 225 2.38 -13.60 -14.00
C MET A 225 1.74 -14.87 -13.47
N ALA A 226 0.90 -14.75 -12.43
CA ALA A 226 0.16 -15.88 -11.88
C ALA A 226 -0.86 -16.42 -12.86
N ALA A 227 -1.57 -15.53 -13.59
CA ALA A 227 -2.53 -15.92 -14.62
C ALA A 227 -1.87 -16.71 -15.74
N LEU A 228 -0.73 -16.26 -16.28
CA LEU A 228 0.01 -17.01 -17.30
C LEU A 228 0.53 -18.35 -16.81
N ALA A 229 1.07 -18.40 -15.58
CA ALA A 229 1.51 -19.65 -14.99
C ALA A 229 0.33 -20.62 -14.74
N GLY A 230 -0.82 -20.10 -14.31
CA GLY A 230 -2.07 -20.84 -14.15
C GLY A 230 -2.56 -21.44 -15.46
N LEU A 231 -2.59 -20.63 -16.53
CA LEU A 231 -2.96 -21.10 -17.88
C LEU A 231 -2.02 -22.20 -18.39
N PHE A 232 -0.72 -22.07 -18.11
CA PHE A 232 0.23 -23.13 -18.43
C PHE A 232 -0.07 -24.42 -17.66
N LEU A 233 -0.34 -24.33 -16.35
CA LEU A 233 -0.71 -25.47 -15.50
C LEU A 233 -2.03 -26.12 -15.97
N ALA A 234 -3.03 -25.30 -16.33
CA ALA A 234 -4.29 -25.80 -16.89
C ALA A 234 -4.04 -26.55 -18.21
N THR A 235 -3.21 -25.98 -19.11
CA THR A 235 -2.87 -26.62 -20.38
C THR A 235 -2.19 -27.96 -20.17
N VAL A 236 -1.25 -28.04 -19.23
CA VAL A 236 -0.57 -29.30 -18.87
C VAL A 236 -1.54 -30.30 -18.25
N GLY A 237 -2.42 -29.86 -17.34
CA GLY A 237 -3.43 -30.72 -16.71
C GLY A 237 -4.35 -31.35 -17.74
N VAL A 238 -4.94 -30.55 -18.63
CA VAL A 238 -5.81 -31.04 -19.70
C VAL A 238 -5.03 -31.96 -20.67
N ALA A 239 -3.79 -31.61 -21.05
CA ALA A 239 -2.98 -32.41 -21.95
C ALA A 239 -2.66 -33.79 -21.34
N LEU A 240 -2.26 -33.85 -20.09
CA LEU A 240 -2.00 -35.12 -19.38
C LEU A 240 -3.27 -35.95 -19.26
N THR A 241 -4.43 -35.34 -18.99
CA THR A 241 -5.72 -36.03 -18.98
C THR A 241 -5.99 -36.70 -20.32
N VAL A 242 -5.81 -35.99 -21.43
CA VAL A 242 -6.03 -36.53 -22.78
C VAL A 242 -5.05 -37.65 -23.14
N ILE A 243 -3.77 -37.51 -22.79
CA ILE A 243 -2.72 -38.48 -23.12
C ILE A 243 -2.83 -39.75 -22.28
N THR A 244 -3.13 -39.60 -20.99
CA THR A 244 -3.14 -40.73 -20.05
C THR A 244 -4.52 -41.39 -19.89
N GLY A 245 -5.60 -40.68 -20.30
CA GLY A 245 -6.98 -41.12 -20.05
C GLY A 245 -7.36 -41.04 -18.55
N ASN A 246 -6.60 -40.32 -17.75
CA ASN A 246 -6.84 -40.19 -16.31
C ASN A 246 -7.22 -38.73 -15.97
N GLU A 247 -8.47 -38.52 -15.63
CA GLU A 247 -9.07 -37.21 -15.33
C GLU A 247 -8.50 -36.56 -14.05
N ALA A 248 -7.83 -37.31 -13.18
CA ALA A 248 -7.18 -36.77 -12.00
C ALA A 248 -6.11 -35.71 -12.33
N TRP A 249 -5.54 -35.73 -13.54
CA TRP A 249 -4.56 -34.72 -13.97
C TRP A 249 -5.16 -33.32 -14.15
N ASP A 250 -6.42 -33.23 -14.61
CA ASP A 250 -7.13 -31.93 -14.69
C ASP A 250 -7.38 -31.37 -13.29
N GLY A 251 -7.78 -32.23 -12.33
CA GLY A 251 -7.88 -31.85 -10.92
C GLY A 251 -6.55 -31.45 -10.31
N ALA A 252 -5.45 -32.13 -10.65
CA ALA A 252 -4.09 -31.76 -10.20
C ALA A 252 -3.66 -30.40 -10.76
N GLY A 253 -4.02 -30.09 -12.01
CA GLY A 253 -3.81 -28.78 -12.62
C GLY A 253 -4.53 -27.68 -11.83
N SER A 254 -5.82 -27.87 -11.53
CA SER A 254 -6.61 -26.94 -10.73
C SER A 254 -6.05 -26.74 -9.31
N LEU A 255 -5.62 -27.82 -8.64
CA LEU A 255 -4.97 -27.75 -7.33
C LEU A 255 -3.66 -26.95 -7.39
N ALA A 256 -2.84 -27.16 -8.41
CA ALA A 256 -1.59 -26.43 -8.61
C ALA A 256 -1.84 -24.92 -8.86
N ILE A 257 -2.87 -24.57 -9.63
CA ILE A 257 -3.33 -23.19 -9.83
C ILE A 257 -3.71 -22.57 -8.49
N GLY A 258 -4.53 -23.25 -7.69
CA GLY A 258 -4.95 -22.76 -6.38
C GLY A 258 -3.78 -22.51 -5.42
N LEU A 259 -2.79 -23.40 -5.37
CA LEU A 259 -1.58 -23.23 -4.57
C LEU A 259 -0.74 -22.03 -5.06
N LEU A 260 -0.59 -21.86 -6.36
CA LEU A 260 0.10 -20.71 -6.96
C LEU A 260 -0.56 -19.40 -6.57
N LEU A 261 -1.90 -19.30 -6.75
CA LEU A 261 -2.66 -18.10 -6.38
C LEU A 261 -2.59 -17.81 -4.89
N GLY A 262 -2.62 -18.86 -4.04
CA GLY A 262 -2.44 -18.72 -2.61
C GLY A 262 -1.07 -18.12 -2.24
N CYS A 263 0.00 -18.56 -2.89
CA CYS A 263 1.33 -17.99 -2.70
C CYS A 263 1.39 -16.51 -3.10
N VAL A 264 0.83 -16.15 -4.25
CA VAL A 264 0.79 -14.74 -4.72
C VAL A 264 -0.04 -13.88 -3.77
N ALA A 265 -1.21 -14.36 -3.35
CA ALA A 265 -2.07 -13.64 -2.40
C ALA A 265 -1.37 -13.36 -1.06
N VAL A 266 -0.62 -14.35 -0.52
CA VAL A 266 0.17 -14.17 0.71
C VAL A 266 1.26 -13.11 0.52
N ILE A 267 1.99 -13.14 -0.60
CA ILE A 267 3.02 -12.14 -0.91
C ILE A 267 2.40 -10.75 -0.94
N LEU A 268 1.31 -10.56 -1.70
CA LEU A 268 0.60 -9.27 -1.78
C LEU A 268 0.07 -8.81 -0.41
N ALA A 269 -0.52 -9.72 0.36
CA ALA A 269 -1.06 -9.38 1.68
C ALA A 269 0.04 -8.91 2.65
N VAL A 270 1.22 -9.54 2.64
CA VAL A 270 2.36 -9.17 3.49
C VAL A 270 2.89 -7.80 3.11
N GLU A 271 3.09 -7.52 1.82
CA GLU A 271 3.57 -6.22 1.33
C GLU A 271 2.56 -5.10 1.63
N MET A 272 1.28 -5.33 1.37
CA MET A 272 0.24 -4.32 1.61
C MET A 272 0.02 -4.07 3.11
N LYS A 273 0.12 -5.10 3.96
CA LYS A 273 0.07 -4.95 5.41
C LYS A 273 1.17 -4.01 5.90
N SER A 274 2.39 -4.14 5.41
CA SER A 274 3.52 -3.29 5.81
C SER A 274 3.26 -1.82 5.47
N LEU A 275 2.78 -1.53 4.26
CA LEU A 275 2.39 -0.19 3.82
C LEU A 275 1.20 0.39 4.62
N LEU A 276 0.24 -0.45 5.01
CA LEU A 276 -0.90 -0.04 5.85
C LEU A 276 -0.46 0.37 7.26
N ILE A 277 0.46 -0.37 7.87
CA ILE A 277 1.03 -0.02 9.18
C ILE A 277 1.79 1.30 9.08
N GLY A 278 2.51 1.52 8.00
CA GLY A 278 3.29 2.71 7.70
C GLY A 278 4.77 2.39 7.56
N GLU A 279 5.24 2.41 6.33
CA GLU A 279 6.66 2.26 6.03
C GLU A 279 7.36 3.62 5.92
N SER A 280 8.64 3.64 6.27
CA SER A 280 9.49 4.79 6.04
C SER A 280 9.68 5.08 4.55
N ALA A 281 10.06 6.30 4.24
CA ALA A 281 10.56 6.64 2.91
C ALA A 281 11.81 5.83 2.59
N GLY A 282 12.02 5.54 1.30
CA GLY A 282 13.23 4.82 0.88
C GLY A 282 14.51 5.58 1.24
N ALA A 283 15.60 4.86 1.47
CA ALA A 283 16.87 5.42 1.93
C ALA A 283 17.42 6.56 1.03
N GLU A 284 17.08 6.58 -0.26
CA GLU A 284 17.45 7.68 -1.16
C GLU A 284 16.66 8.95 -0.87
N VAL A 285 15.35 8.80 -0.63
CA VAL A 285 14.46 9.90 -0.25
C VAL A 285 14.87 10.48 1.11
N GLU A 286 15.16 9.63 2.10
CA GLU A 286 15.64 10.07 3.41
C GLU A 286 16.96 10.82 3.32
N ARG A 287 17.91 10.33 2.51
CA ARG A 287 19.18 11.04 2.25
C ARG A 287 18.95 12.40 1.58
N ALA A 288 18.03 12.48 0.62
CA ALA A 288 17.68 13.75 -0.03
C ALA A 288 17.06 14.74 0.97
N ILE A 289 16.19 14.27 1.87
CA ILE A 289 15.59 15.08 2.95
C ILE A 289 16.70 15.61 3.87
N VAL A 290 17.60 14.75 4.37
CA VAL A 290 18.70 15.17 5.27
C VAL A 290 19.61 16.16 4.57
N THR A 291 19.95 15.93 3.31
CA THR A 291 20.79 16.85 2.52
C THR A 291 20.11 18.20 2.34
N ALA A 292 18.80 18.22 2.03
CA ALA A 292 18.05 19.47 1.86
C ALA A 292 17.89 20.24 3.17
N LEU A 293 17.66 19.55 4.30
CA LEU A 293 17.61 20.18 5.62
C LEU A 293 18.94 20.87 5.97
N GLN A 294 20.06 20.23 5.71
CA GLN A 294 21.39 20.72 6.05
C GLN A 294 22.02 21.64 4.99
N ALA A 295 21.29 21.99 3.93
CA ALA A 295 21.83 22.84 2.87
C ALA A 295 21.87 24.34 3.24
N GLY A 296 21.14 24.78 4.27
CA GLY A 296 21.12 26.15 4.75
C GLY A 296 21.83 26.32 6.10
N PRO A 297 22.20 27.58 6.46
CA PRO A 297 22.94 27.86 7.68
C PRO A 297 22.08 27.72 8.95
N GLU A 298 20.76 27.78 8.83
CA GLU A 298 19.80 27.70 9.93
C GLU A 298 19.67 26.30 10.54
N VAL A 299 20.21 25.24 9.87
CA VAL A 299 20.23 23.88 10.39
C VAL A 299 21.66 23.39 10.53
N GLU A 300 22.18 23.40 11.75
CA GLU A 300 23.54 22.91 12.02
C GLU A 300 23.67 21.40 11.74
N CYS A 301 22.68 20.61 12.19
CA CYS A 301 22.60 19.19 11.90
C CYS A 301 21.19 18.64 12.11
N VAL A 302 20.93 17.46 11.50
CA VAL A 302 19.73 16.67 11.80
C VAL A 302 20.06 15.73 12.97
N ILE A 303 19.28 15.87 14.06
CA ILE A 303 19.44 15.06 15.28
C ILE A 303 18.84 13.70 15.07
N HIS A 304 17.56 13.62 14.63
CA HIS A 304 16.93 12.41 14.13
C HIS A 304 15.89 12.73 13.07
N LEU A 305 15.56 11.69 12.26
CA LEU A 305 14.56 11.76 11.20
C LEU A 305 13.60 10.57 11.35
N ARG A 306 12.32 10.83 11.19
CA ARG A 306 11.28 9.82 11.03
C ARG A 306 10.46 10.17 9.80
N THR A 307 10.27 9.23 8.94
CA THR A 307 9.45 9.37 7.75
C THR A 307 8.37 8.28 7.73
N MET A 308 7.23 8.57 7.11
CA MET A 308 6.16 7.60 6.96
C MET A 308 5.35 7.89 5.70
N HIS A 309 5.10 6.87 4.89
CA HIS A 309 4.17 6.98 3.79
C HIS A 309 2.73 7.14 4.28
N LEU A 310 2.09 8.25 3.91
CA LEU A 310 0.65 8.50 4.09
C LEU A 310 -0.15 8.07 2.87
N GLY A 311 0.53 7.70 1.81
CA GLY A 311 0.07 7.23 0.53
C GLY A 311 1.23 7.20 -0.46
N PRO A 312 1.05 6.67 -1.67
CA PRO A 312 2.13 6.54 -2.66
C PRO A 312 2.80 7.87 -3.01
N GLU A 313 2.04 8.96 -3.03
CA GLU A 313 2.50 10.29 -3.42
C GLU A 313 2.57 11.27 -2.23
N SER A 314 2.57 10.77 -1.00
CA SER A 314 2.58 11.59 0.20
C SER A 314 3.40 10.95 1.31
N VAL A 315 4.42 11.66 1.75
CA VAL A 315 5.29 11.28 2.87
C VAL A 315 5.16 12.30 3.99
N LEU A 316 5.00 11.82 5.21
CA LEU A 316 5.19 12.58 6.44
C LEU A 316 6.68 12.59 6.76
N VAL A 317 7.20 13.76 7.02
CA VAL A 317 8.56 14.01 7.50
C VAL A 317 8.47 14.63 8.88
N ALA A 318 9.00 13.97 9.88
CA ALA A 318 9.17 14.50 11.23
C ALA A 318 10.66 14.48 11.56
N ALA A 319 11.28 15.65 11.70
CA ALA A 319 12.69 15.74 11.97
C ALA A 319 12.98 16.68 13.16
N LYS A 320 13.92 16.26 14.00
CA LYS A 320 14.51 17.12 15.02
C LYS A 320 15.80 17.68 14.45
N ILE A 321 15.90 19.01 14.43
CA ILE A 321 17.01 19.77 13.84
C ILE A 321 17.72 20.58 14.90
N SER A 322 19.05 20.67 14.84
CA SER A 322 19.82 21.60 15.65
C SER A 322 19.82 22.97 15.01
N VAL A 323 19.46 23.96 15.79
CA VAL A 323 19.53 25.37 15.42
C VAL A 323 20.65 26.08 16.21
N PRO A 324 21.24 27.21 15.70
CA PRO A 324 22.23 27.95 16.42
C PRO A 324 21.68 28.48 17.79
N PRO A 325 22.44 28.37 18.89
CA PRO A 325 21.96 28.80 20.21
C PRO A 325 21.73 30.33 20.32
N SER A 326 22.27 31.09 19.37
CA SER A 326 22.13 32.54 19.32
C SER A 326 20.87 33.03 18.62
N ASP A 327 20.16 32.11 17.89
CA ASP A 327 19.02 32.50 17.09
C ASP A 327 17.83 32.88 17.96
N THR A 328 17.18 33.96 17.58
CA THR A 328 15.92 34.40 18.16
C THR A 328 14.77 33.48 17.70
N ALA A 329 13.65 33.51 18.40
CA ALA A 329 12.47 32.73 18.02
C ALA A 329 11.98 33.09 16.59
N GLU A 330 12.14 34.34 16.14
CA GLU A 330 11.80 34.81 14.80
C GLU A 330 12.74 34.19 13.75
N GLU A 331 14.05 34.19 14.01
CA GLU A 331 15.05 33.57 13.14
C GLU A 331 14.84 32.06 13.03
N VAL A 332 14.53 31.37 14.13
CA VAL A 332 14.20 29.95 14.14
C VAL A 332 12.94 29.67 13.30
N ALA A 333 11.89 30.48 13.43
CA ALA A 333 10.67 30.29 12.63
C ALA A 333 10.94 30.49 11.13
N ALA A 334 11.68 31.56 10.77
CA ALA A 334 12.07 31.81 9.38
C ALA A 334 12.98 30.70 8.83
N GLY A 335 13.86 30.15 9.67
CA GLY A 335 14.74 29.03 9.36
C GLY A 335 13.97 27.76 9.08
N ILE A 336 12.97 27.44 9.90
CA ILE A 336 12.07 26.28 9.67
C ILE A 336 11.38 26.40 8.31
N ASP A 337 10.78 27.56 8.00
CA ASP A 337 10.12 27.81 6.72
C ASP A 337 11.07 27.65 5.52
N ALA A 338 12.32 28.11 5.66
CA ALA A 338 13.34 27.98 4.63
C ALA A 338 13.74 26.49 4.42
N ALA A 339 13.95 25.76 5.50
CA ALA A 339 14.27 24.34 5.48
C ALA A 339 13.13 23.51 4.86
N GLU A 340 11.87 23.79 5.24
CA GLU A 340 10.70 23.12 4.64
C GLU A 340 10.59 23.37 3.14
N ARG A 341 10.79 24.60 2.67
CA ARG A 341 10.78 24.91 1.22
C ARG A 341 11.83 24.10 0.48
N ARG A 342 13.05 23.97 1.03
CA ARG A 342 14.12 23.17 0.40
C ARG A 342 13.76 21.69 0.35
N VAL A 343 13.22 21.14 1.46
CA VAL A 343 12.77 19.74 1.48
C VAL A 343 11.69 19.50 0.45
N ARG A 344 10.67 20.38 0.35
CA ARG A 344 9.60 20.24 -0.67
C ARG A 344 10.13 20.35 -2.10
N ALA A 345 11.14 21.20 -2.33
CA ALA A 345 11.78 21.32 -3.66
C ALA A 345 12.58 20.06 -4.03
N ALA A 346 13.33 19.50 -3.07
CA ALA A 346 14.15 18.30 -3.30
C ALA A 346 13.32 17.01 -3.34
N VAL A 347 12.22 16.95 -2.56
CA VAL A 347 11.37 15.77 -2.40
C VAL A 347 9.89 16.18 -2.50
N PRO A 348 9.31 16.28 -3.71
CA PRO A 348 7.94 16.76 -3.91
C PRO A 348 6.85 15.95 -3.22
N ILE A 349 7.12 14.68 -2.89
CA ILE A 349 6.21 13.81 -2.13
C ILE A 349 6.21 14.09 -0.62
N ALA A 350 7.14 14.90 -0.09
CA ALA A 350 7.16 15.34 1.30
C ALA A 350 6.11 16.45 1.53
N LYS A 351 4.83 16.06 1.61
CA LYS A 351 3.70 16.98 1.70
C LYS A 351 3.41 17.46 3.12
N VAL A 352 3.73 16.65 4.12
CA VAL A 352 3.54 16.96 5.53
C VAL A 352 4.91 16.95 6.19
N ILE A 353 5.34 18.11 6.69
CA ILE A 353 6.66 18.29 7.30
C ILE A 353 6.46 18.91 8.66
N TYR A 354 7.06 18.31 9.67
CA TYR A 354 7.17 18.84 11.02
C TYR A 354 8.64 18.89 11.40
N LEU A 355 9.14 20.08 11.69
CA LEU A 355 10.51 20.32 12.16
C LEU A 355 10.48 20.76 13.62
N GLU A 356 11.12 19.99 14.48
CA GLU A 356 11.29 20.30 15.90
C GLU A 356 12.68 20.91 16.11
N PRO A 357 12.81 22.22 16.41
CA PRO A 357 14.11 22.81 16.72
C PRO A 357 14.58 22.38 18.11
N ASP A 358 15.86 22.05 18.23
CA ASP A 358 16.53 21.71 19.51
C ASP A 358 17.99 22.19 19.45
N LEU A 359 18.65 22.19 20.59
CA LEU A 359 20.10 22.38 20.67
C LEU A 359 20.80 21.02 20.59
N TYR A 360 21.90 20.96 19.81
CA TYR A 360 22.64 19.71 19.69
C TYR A 360 23.21 19.25 21.04
N ARG A 361 22.91 18.00 21.40
CA ARG A 361 23.47 17.29 22.54
C ARG A 361 23.84 15.89 22.10
N GLU A 362 25.11 15.51 22.29
CA GLU A 362 25.61 14.21 21.80
C GLU A 362 24.82 13.02 22.33
N SER A 363 24.32 13.11 23.57
CA SER A 363 23.47 12.08 24.20
C SER A 363 22.08 11.92 23.57
N ARG A 364 21.61 12.87 22.76
CA ARG A 364 20.28 12.84 22.10
C ARG A 364 20.35 12.56 20.60
N ALA A 365 21.55 12.60 20.03
CA ALA A 365 21.72 12.33 18.59
C ALA A 365 21.48 10.85 18.29
N ASP A 366 20.58 10.56 17.36
CA ASP A 366 20.35 9.19 16.88
C ASP A 366 21.55 8.76 15.99
N ALA A 367 22.59 8.27 16.66
CA ALA A 367 23.80 7.77 15.99
C ALA A 367 23.53 6.51 15.12
N THR A 368 22.33 5.94 15.23
CA THR A 368 21.97 4.71 14.53
C THR A 368 21.25 4.96 13.21
N ASP A 369 20.71 6.18 12.96
CA ASP A 369 20.01 6.52 11.73
C ASP A 369 20.94 6.42 10.50
N PRO A 370 20.64 5.51 9.53
CA PRO A 370 21.52 5.29 8.38
C PRO A 370 21.62 6.50 7.45
N ALA A 371 20.53 7.26 7.28
CA ALA A 371 20.50 8.43 6.39
C ALA A 371 21.37 9.56 6.95
N ILE A 372 21.25 9.82 8.25
CA ILE A 372 22.07 10.81 8.95
C ILE A 372 23.57 10.41 8.90
N ARG A 373 23.89 9.13 9.14
CA ARG A 373 25.25 8.63 9.04
C ARG A 373 25.85 8.75 7.64
N ALA A 374 25.07 8.47 6.61
CA ALA A 374 25.52 8.57 5.23
C ALA A 374 25.93 10.00 4.88
N VAL A 375 25.11 10.99 5.22
CA VAL A 375 25.39 12.41 4.95
C VAL A 375 26.57 12.92 5.79
N ARG A 376 26.70 12.51 7.05
CA ARG A 376 27.86 12.86 7.89
C ARG A 376 29.18 12.30 7.33
N ARG A 377 29.17 11.11 6.74
CA ARG A 377 30.38 10.50 6.10
C ARG A 377 30.81 11.23 4.83
N SER A 378 29.87 11.76 4.05
CA SER A 378 30.18 12.47 2.80
C SER A 378 30.72 13.89 3.02
N ARG A 379 30.58 14.45 4.24
CA ARG A 379 31.10 15.78 4.62
C ARG A 379 32.47 15.75 5.31
N ARG A 380 32.98 14.59 5.68
CA ARG A 380 34.35 14.35 6.14
C ARG A 380 35.27 13.95 5.01
#